data_3ff6aba4b4ef5913f3670f2b3573bf63
#
_entry.id   3ff6aba4b4ef5913f3670f2b3573bf63
#
_cell.length_a   1.000
_cell.length_b   1.000
_cell.length_c   1.000
_cell.angle_alpha   90.00
_cell.angle_beta   90.00
_cell.angle_gamma   90.00
#
_symmetry.space_group_name_H-M   'P 1'
#
loop_
_entity.id
_entity.type
_entity.pdbx_description
1 polymer ?
#
loop_
_entity_poly.entity_id
_entity_poly.type
_entity_poly.pdbx_seq_one_letter_code
_entity_poly.pdbx_strand_id
1 'polypeptide(L)'
;MAIKSIAISLWLCLVALAAVAHAQAVQPVPALVAHVIDATGTLQAGQQAALEAKLAALESTKGSQVVVLMVPTTAPEDIASYANRVGNTWKIGRKDVGDGVLLVVAKDDRKLRIEVAKALEGAIPDLAAKQIIDEALTPHFKAGDYAGGLDAAVDQLAARIKGEPLPSVTRADNAGIDPRGDGFQWWDLAIFLFVAVPVVGGVVKRIFGRGLGSLLTGGAVGAVALLVTSSMVLAVVAGLVAMLFTLLASLPTGGRGSGGWGGGGGGWSSGGGSDGGGFSSGGGGDFGGGGASGDW
;
A
#
# COMPACT_ATOMS: atom_id res chain seq x y z
N MET A 1 5.99 -2.70 69.38
CA MET A 1 7.00 -3.07 68.35
C MET A 1 6.43 -3.94 67.24
N ALA A 2 5.56 -4.91 67.49
CA ALA A 2 5.02 -5.84 66.49
C ALA A 2 4.29 -5.21 65.30
N ILE A 3 3.51 -4.14 65.48
CA ILE A 3 2.73 -3.49 64.42
C ILE A 3 3.65 -2.84 63.38
N LYS A 4 4.75 -2.22 63.79
CA LYS A 4 5.73 -1.61 62.88
C LYS A 4 6.43 -2.64 62.01
N SER A 5 6.76 -3.81 62.58
CA SER A 5 7.40 -4.91 61.87
C SER A 5 6.44 -5.52 60.82
N ILE A 6 5.17 -5.66 61.14
CA ILE A 6 4.15 -6.16 60.17
C ILE A 6 3.95 -5.18 59.01
N ALA A 7 3.89 -3.86 59.30
CA ALA A 7 3.77 -2.84 58.28
C ALA A 7 4.98 -2.81 57.33
N ILE A 8 6.17 -2.96 57.87
CA ILE A 8 7.40 -3.00 57.06
C ILE A 8 7.45 -4.28 56.17
N SER A 9 7.03 -5.42 56.72
CA SER A 9 6.98 -6.68 55.96
C SER A 9 5.93 -6.60 54.82
N LEU A 10 4.79 -6.01 55.11
CA LEU A 10 3.71 -5.81 54.11
C LEU A 10 4.16 -4.87 53.02
N TRP A 11 4.87 -3.78 53.37
CA TRP A 11 5.44 -2.84 52.40
C TRP A 11 6.51 -3.45 51.54
N LEU A 12 7.42 -4.24 52.11
CA LEU A 12 8.44 -5.03 51.38
C LEU A 12 7.83 -6.05 50.42
N CYS A 13 6.76 -6.76 50.85
CA CYS A 13 6.02 -7.65 49.95
C CYS A 13 5.34 -6.88 48.79
N LEU A 14 4.76 -5.72 49.07
CA LEU A 14 4.15 -4.90 48.01
C LEU A 14 5.16 -4.38 47.00
N VAL A 15 6.33 -3.94 47.49
CA VAL A 15 7.45 -3.52 46.62
C VAL A 15 8.04 -4.68 45.82
N ALA A 16 8.14 -5.87 46.42
CA ALA A 16 8.56 -7.07 45.71
C ALA A 16 7.56 -7.52 44.65
N LEU A 17 6.24 -7.41 44.89
CA LEU A 17 5.22 -7.67 43.86
C LEU A 17 5.24 -6.64 42.73
N ALA A 18 5.53 -5.37 43.02
CA ALA A 18 5.64 -4.34 42.00
C ALA A 18 6.87 -4.50 41.10
N ALA A 19 7.93 -5.12 41.58
CA ALA A 19 9.14 -5.39 40.80
C ALA A 19 8.98 -6.49 39.74
N VAL A 20 7.94 -7.33 39.82
CA VAL A 20 7.68 -8.44 38.89
C VAL A 20 6.82 -8.01 37.68
N ALA A 21 6.17 -6.84 37.76
CA ALA A 21 5.38 -6.32 36.65
C ALA A 21 6.25 -5.58 35.62
N HIS A 22 7.33 -6.19 35.15
CA HIS A 22 7.95 -5.76 33.92
C HIS A 22 7.05 -6.25 32.77
N ALA A 23 6.20 -5.37 32.27
CA ALA A 23 5.53 -5.59 31.00
C ALA A 23 6.63 -5.82 29.96
N GLN A 24 6.78 -7.08 29.49
CA GLN A 24 7.73 -7.38 28.43
C GLN A 24 7.31 -6.55 27.22
N ALA A 25 8.16 -5.63 26.79
CA ALA A 25 7.90 -4.84 25.61
C ALA A 25 7.83 -5.77 24.39
N VAL A 26 6.81 -5.61 23.58
CA VAL A 26 6.70 -6.34 22.30
C VAL A 26 7.89 -6.01 21.41
N GLN A 27 8.33 -6.99 20.60
CA GLN A 27 9.45 -6.80 19.70
C GLN A 27 9.15 -5.68 18.69
N PRO A 28 10.08 -4.73 18.46
CA PRO A 28 9.87 -3.69 17.46
C PRO A 28 9.76 -4.29 16.06
N VAL A 29 8.96 -3.66 15.20
CA VAL A 29 8.92 -4.00 13.78
C VAL A 29 10.18 -3.42 13.12
N PRO A 30 11.03 -4.24 12.49
CA PRO A 30 12.21 -3.75 11.79
C PRO A 30 11.86 -2.82 10.62
N ALA A 31 12.82 -2.03 10.16
CA ALA A 31 12.63 -1.27 8.93
C ALA A 31 12.59 -2.22 7.71
N LEU A 32 11.67 -1.97 6.79
CA LEU A 32 11.58 -2.71 5.53
C LEU A 32 12.59 -2.12 4.53
N VAL A 33 13.72 -2.78 4.36
CA VAL A 33 14.84 -2.30 3.53
C VAL A 33 15.15 -3.20 2.34
N ALA A 34 14.64 -4.43 2.32
CA ALA A 34 14.89 -5.44 1.31
C ALA A 34 13.77 -6.50 1.35
N HIS A 35 13.71 -7.39 0.34
CA HIS A 35 12.81 -8.55 0.38
C HIS A 35 13.27 -9.59 1.40
N VAL A 36 14.57 -9.66 1.70
CA VAL A 36 15.13 -10.60 2.68
C VAL A 36 15.83 -9.84 3.80
N ILE A 37 15.23 -9.88 4.99
CA ILE A 37 15.75 -9.23 6.19
C ILE A 37 16.13 -10.33 7.19
N ASP A 38 17.41 -10.54 7.36
CA ASP A 38 17.95 -11.50 8.34
C ASP A 38 18.61 -10.77 9.52
N ALA A 39 17.85 -10.57 10.59
CA ALA A 39 18.34 -9.98 11.83
C ALA A 39 19.11 -11.01 12.69
N THR A 40 19.16 -12.28 12.28
CA THR A 40 19.83 -13.37 13.02
C THR A 40 21.23 -13.68 12.52
N GLY A 41 21.60 -13.16 11.35
CA GLY A 41 22.86 -13.47 10.69
C GLY A 41 23.01 -14.95 10.32
N THR A 42 21.89 -15.64 10.07
CA THR A 42 21.87 -17.07 9.75
C THR A 42 22.24 -17.34 8.30
N LEU A 43 21.80 -16.46 7.39
CA LEU A 43 22.07 -16.60 5.97
C LEU A 43 23.45 -16.04 5.62
N GLN A 44 24.19 -16.76 4.79
CA GLN A 44 25.39 -16.20 4.19
C GLN A 44 25.04 -15.12 3.18
N ALA A 45 25.92 -14.15 2.97
CA ALA A 45 25.67 -13.02 2.08
C ALA A 45 25.27 -13.46 0.66
N GLY A 46 25.89 -14.52 0.11
CA GLY A 46 25.52 -15.08 -1.20
C GLY A 46 24.13 -15.72 -1.23
N GLN A 47 23.71 -16.37 -0.14
CA GLN A 47 22.40 -16.99 -0.01
C GLN A 47 21.31 -15.93 0.09
N GLN A 48 21.55 -14.88 0.90
CA GLN A 48 20.64 -13.76 1.03
C GLN A 48 20.49 -13.02 -0.31
N ALA A 49 21.59 -12.76 -1.01
CA ALA A 49 21.56 -12.11 -2.33
C ALA A 49 20.81 -12.93 -3.39
N ALA A 50 20.94 -14.26 -3.38
CA ALA A 50 20.22 -15.15 -4.28
C ALA A 50 18.70 -15.13 -4.04
N LEU A 51 18.27 -15.20 -2.79
CA LEU A 51 16.87 -15.09 -2.40
C LEU A 51 16.31 -13.70 -2.76
N GLU A 52 17.05 -12.63 -2.46
CA GLU A 52 16.69 -11.27 -2.82
C GLU A 52 16.43 -11.12 -4.33
N ALA A 53 17.37 -11.61 -5.17
CA ALA A 53 17.23 -11.56 -6.61
C ALA A 53 16.00 -12.35 -7.12
N LYS A 54 15.72 -13.51 -6.51
CA LYS A 54 14.55 -14.34 -6.84
C LYS A 54 13.24 -13.62 -6.52
N LEU A 55 13.15 -12.99 -5.36
CA LEU A 55 11.97 -12.25 -4.90
C LEU A 55 11.76 -10.97 -5.72
N ALA A 56 12.83 -10.23 -5.99
CA ALA A 56 12.78 -9.06 -6.88
C ALA A 56 12.33 -9.42 -8.30
N ALA A 57 12.77 -10.57 -8.84
CA ALA A 57 12.32 -11.06 -10.15
C ALA A 57 10.82 -11.44 -10.13
N LEU A 58 10.30 -12.01 -9.04
CA LEU A 58 8.88 -12.29 -8.87
C LEU A 58 8.07 -10.99 -8.85
N GLU A 59 8.49 -10.01 -8.06
CA GLU A 59 7.84 -8.70 -7.99
C GLU A 59 7.85 -8.01 -9.36
N SER A 60 8.98 -8.00 -10.06
CA SER A 60 9.09 -7.36 -11.38
C SER A 60 8.17 -7.98 -12.44
N THR A 61 7.84 -9.28 -12.31
CA THR A 61 7.03 -10.02 -13.30
C THR A 61 5.55 -10.05 -12.94
N LYS A 62 5.21 -10.15 -11.67
CA LYS A 62 3.82 -10.30 -11.19
C LYS A 62 3.33 -9.09 -10.39
N GLY A 63 4.24 -8.26 -9.89
CA GLY A 63 3.94 -7.13 -9.00
C GLY A 63 3.71 -7.54 -7.56
N SER A 64 3.51 -8.84 -7.28
CA SER A 64 3.29 -9.34 -5.93
C SER A 64 4.56 -9.27 -5.11
N GLN A 65 4.48 -8.72 -3.91
CA GLN A 65 5.61 -8.58 -3.01
C GLN A 65 5.67 -9.73 -2.00
N VAL A 66 6.75 -10.48 -2.01
CA VAL A 66 7.05 -11.51 -1.01
C VAL A 66 8.26 -11.09 -0.21
N VAL A 67 8.13 -11.06 1.10
CA VAL A 67 9.19 -10.64 2.03
C VAL A 67 9.48 -11.74 3.03
N VAL A 68 10.77 -12.01 3.26
CA VAL A 68 11.27 -12.93 4.27
C VAL A 68 11.87 -12.13 5.42
N LEU A 69 11.41 -12.39 6.63
CA LEU A 69 11.91 -11.79 7.87
C LEU A 69 12.38 -12.85 8.82
N MET A 70 13.68 -12.88 9.12
CA MET A 70 14.26 -13.73 10.16
C MET A 70 14.59 -12.88 11.38
N VAL A 71 14.02 -13.27 12.53
CA VAL A 71 14.28 -12.64 13.84
C VAL A 71 14.70 -13.67 14.86
N PRO A 72 15.44 -13.32 15.91
CA PRO A 72 15.79 -14.26 16.97
C PRO A 72 14.53 -14.81 17.65
N THR A 73 13.62 -13.94 18.08
CA THR A 73 12.39 -14.29 18.82
C THR A 73 11.28 -13.32 18.51
N THR A 74 10.04 -13.77 18.65
CA THR A 74 8.86 -12.89 18.62
C THR A 74 8.29 -12.65 20.02
N ALA A 75 8.82 -13.34 21.04
CA ALA A 75 8.33 -13.21 22.40
C ALA A 75 8.35 -11.73 22.88
N PRO A 76 7.34 -11.29 23.63
CA PRO A 76 6.25 -12.08 24.22
C PRO A 76 5.04 -12.32 23.30
N GLU A 77 5.05 -11.82 22.07
CA GLU A 77 3.96 -12.07 21.11
C GLU A 77 4.07 -13.49 20.54
N ASP A 78 2.91 -14.09 20.26
CA ASP A 78 2.90 -15.26 19.39
C ASP A 78 3.27 -14.87 17.95
N ILE A 79 3.80 -15.84 17.20
CA ILE A 79 4.32 -15.55 15.85
C ILE A 79 3.24 -15.07 14.87
N ALA A 80 1.99 -15.49 15.05
CA ALA A 80 0.90 -15.05 14.18
C ALA A 80 0.56 -13.57 14.42
N SER A 81 0.44 -13.18 15.70
CA SER A 81 0.21 -11.78 16.08
C SER A 81 1.35 -10.87 15.62
N TYR A 82 2.60 -11.31 15.82
CA TYR A 82 3.77 -10.57 15.37
C TYR A 82 3.79 -10.41 13.85
N ALA A 83 3.61 -11.51 13.09
CA ALA A 83 3.61 -11.48 11.63
C ALA A 83 2.50 -10.58 11.07
N ASN A 84 1.30 -10.68 11.62
CA ASN A 84 0.17 -9.83 11.23
C ASN A 84 0.46 -8.34 11.49
N ARG A 85 1.03 -8.00 12.65
CA ARG A 85 1.44 -6.64 12.98
C ARG A 85 2.54 -6.12 12.06
N VAL A 86 3.54 -6.94 11.74
CA VAL A 86 4.60 -6.60 10.78
C VAL A 86 4.01 -6.37 9.39
N GLY A 87 3.21 -7.30 8.88
CA GLY A 87 2.57 -7.20 7.57
C GLY A 87 1.72 -5.94 7.43
N ASN A 88 0.89 -5.64 8.43
CA ASN A 88 0.05 -4.43 8.44
C ASN A 88 0.84 -3.13 8.67
N THR A 89 2.01 -3.19 9.33
CA THR A 89 2.90 -2.03 9.46
C THR A 89 3.62 -1.74 8.16
N TRP A 90 4.14 -2.75 7.51
CA TRP A 90 4.87 -2.63 6.25
C TRP A 90 3.97 -2.45 5.04
N LYS A 91 2.72 -2.94 5.11
CA LYS A 91 1.75 -2.92 4.02
C LYS A 91 2.31 -3.47 2.71
N ILE A 92 2.92 -4.67 2.80
CA ILE A 92 3.56 -5.35 1.68
C ILE A 92 2.52 -5.66 0.60
N GLY A 93 2.86 -5.43 -0.66
CA GLY A 93 1.97 -5.60 -1.80
C GLY A 93 1.56 -4.30 -2.46
N ARG A 94 1.10 -4.35 -3.71
CA ARG A 94 0.68 -3.17 -4.47
C ARG A 94 -0.51 -2.48 -3.82
N LYS A 95 -0.49 -1.14 -3.77
CA LYS A 95 -1.48 -0.30 -3.08
C LYS A 95 -2.93 -0.62 -3.43
N ASP A 96 -3.21 -0.83 -4.70
CA ASP A 96 -4.59 -1.02 -5.19
C ASP A 96 -4.97 -2.51 -5.34
N VAL A 97 -4.03 -3.41 -5.13
CA VAL A 97 -4.21 -4.87 -5.25
C VAL A 97 -4.10 -5.54 -3.89
N GLY A 98 -3.09 -5.21 -3.09
CA GLY A 98 -2.85 -5.81 -1.77
C GLY A 98 -2.27 -7.22 -1.83
N ASP A 99 -1.43 -7.50 -2.84
CA ASP A 99 -0.88 -8.82 -3.15
C ASP A 99 0.47 -9.06 -2.48
N GLY A 100 0.46 -9.05 -1.15
CA GLY A 100 1.63 -9.26 -0.30
C GLY A 100 1.66 -10.63 0.36
N VAL A 101 2.88 -11.16 0.58
CA VAL A 101 3.15 -12.35 1.42
C VAL A 101 4.32 -12.05 2.33
N LEU A 102 4.19 -12.39 3.60
CA LEU A 102 5.25 -12.27 4.59
C LEU A 102 5.58 -13.65 5.18
N LEU A 103 6.83 -14.08 5.04
CA LEU A 103 7.37 -15.26 5.72
C LEU A 103 8.21 -14.81 6.93
N VAL A 104 7.73 -15.10 8.13
CA VAL A 104 8.44 -14.81 9.38
C VAL A 104 9.05 -16.09 9.94
N VAL A 105 10.32 -16.01 10.34
CA VAL A 105 11.06 -17.09 11.01
C VAL A 105 11.60 -16.56 12.34
N ALA A 106 11.08 -17.06 13.44
CA ALA A 106 11.59 -16.81 14.80
C ALA A 106 12.54 -17.96 15.17
N LYS A 107 13.84 -17.75 14.93
CA LYS A 107 14.85 -18.81 14.93
C LYS A 107 15.00 -19.48 16.28
N ASP A 108 15.11 -18.70 17.35
CA ASP A 108 15.35 -19.22 18.70
C ASP A 108 14.09 -19.85 19.28
N ASP A 109 12.91 -19.37 18.86
CA ASP A 109 11.61 -19.92 19.23
C ASP A 109 11.27 -21.19 18.44
N ARG A 110 12.01 -21.48 17.35
CA ARG A 110 11.72 -22.54 16.36
C ARG A 110 10.31 -22.44 15.80
N LYS A 111 9.85 -21.23 15.52
CA LYS A 111 8.52 -20.96 14.99
C LYS A 111 8.63 -20.21 13.67
N LEU A 112 7.69 -20.49 12.80
CA LEU A 112 7.60 -19.81 11.52
C LEU A 112 6.14 -19.56 11.14
N ARG A 113 5.92 -18.55 10.30
CA ARG A 113 4.60 -18.21 9.78
C ARG A 113 4.69 -17.68 8.36
N ILE A 114 3.77 -18.13 7.54
CA ILE A 114 3.45 -17.49 6.27
C ILE A 114 2.17 -16.70 6.50
N GLU A 115 2.25 -15.39 6.37
CA GLU A 115 1.12 -14.47 6.47
C GLU A 115 0.79 -13.98 5.07
N VAL A 116 -0.48 -14.11 4.67
CA VAL A 116 -0.95 -13.87 3.31
C VAL A 116 -1.92 -12.70 3.30
N ALA A 117 -1.68 -11.72 2.44
CA ALA A 117 -2.64 -10.62 2.26
C ALA A 117 -3.87 -11.09 1.49
N LYS A 118 -5.02 -10.48 1.75
CA LYS A 118 -6.35 -10.91 1.27
C LYS A 118 -6.42 -11.19 -0.23
N ALA A 119 -5.74 -10.40 -1.05
CA ALA A 119 -5.76 -10.59 -2.50
C ALA A 119 -5.11 -11.91 -2.96
N LEU A 120 -4.24 -12.50 -2.13
CA LEU A 120 -3.55 -13.75 -2.44
C LEU A 120 -4.13 -14.97 -1.70
N GLU A 121 -5.14 -14.82 -0.85
CA GLU A 121 -5.76 -15.94 -0.13
C GLU A 121 -6.36 -16.99 -1.10
N GLY A 122 -6.79 -16.57 -2.29
CA GLY A 122 -7.24 -17.48 -3.35
C GLY A 122 -6.10 -18.35 -3.90
N ALA A 123 -4.92 -17.78 -4.12
CA ALA A 123 -3.74 -18.47 -4.62
C ALA A 123 -3.03 -19.28 -3.53
N ILE A 124 -2.98 -18.73 -2.31
CA ILE A 124 -2.28 -19.30 -1.16
C ILE A 124 -3.25 -19.37 0.03
N PRO A 125 -4.28 -20.23 -0.02
CA PRO A 125 -5.14 -20.46 1.14
C PRO A 125 -4.35 -21.07 2.29
N ASP A 126 -4.87 -21.01 3.52
CA ASP A 126 -4.21 -21.47 4.75
C ASP A 126 -3.66 -22.89 4.64
N LEU A 127 -4.42 -23.79 3.99
CA LEU A 127 -3.96 -25.15 3.77
C LEU A 127 -2.71 -25.21 2.88
N ALA A 128 -2.65 -24.36 1.86
CA ALA A 128 -1.51 -24.28 0.96
C ALA A 128 -0.28 -23.68 1.67
N ALA A 129 -0.48 -22.63 2.48
CA ALA A 129 0.57 -22.09 3.34
C ALA A 129 1.09 -23.15 4.31
N LYS A 130 0.19 -23.94 4.92
CA LYS A 130 0.58 -25.06 5.81
C LYS A 130 1.37 -26.12 5.08
N GLN A 131 0.99 -26.51 3.88
CA GLN A 131 1.74 -27.49 3.06
C GLN A 131 3.16 -26.98 2.76
N ILE A 132 3.32 -25.73 2.37
CA ILE A 132 4.65 -25.14 2.14
C ILE A 132 5.50 -25.20 3.40
N ILE A 133 4.92 -24.91 4.55
CA ILE A 133 5.61 -25.03 5.83
C ILE A 133 6.08 -26.45 6.07
N ASP A 134 5.18 -27.43 5.95
CA ASP A 134 5.45 -28.82 6.32
C ASP A 134 6.37 -29.54 5.32
N GLU A 135 6.26 -29.19 4.03
CA GLU A 135 6.99 -29.89 2.97
C GLU A 135 8.30 -29.22 2.58
N ALA A 136 8.36 -27.87 2.62
CA ALA A 136 9.55 -27.13 2.22
C ALA A 136 10.36 -26.59 3.40
N LEU A 137 9.74 -25.92 4.37
CA LEU A 137 10.48 -25.24 5.44
C LEU A 137 10.92 -26.19 6.55
N THR A 138 9.96 -26.91 7.15
CA THR A 138 10.21 -27.73 8.35
C THR A 138 11.31 -28.79 8.16
N PRO A 139 11.36 -29.58 7.07
CA PRO A 139 12.41 -30.60 6.90
C PRO A 139 13.81 -29.99 6.80
N HIS A 140 13.96 -28.91 6.02
CA HIS A 140 15.22 -28.20 5.86
C HIS A 140 15.67 -27.54 7.17
N PHE A 141 14.76 -26.89 7.87
CA PHE A 141 15.08 -26.21 9.14
C PHE A 141 15.48 -27.18 10.25
N LYS A 142 14.86 -28.37 10.31
CA LYS A 142 15.29 -29.47 11.20
C LYS A 142 16.71 -29.95 10.89
N ALA A 143 17.10 -29.88 9.63
CA ALA A 143 18.46 -30.22 9.20
C ALA A 143 19.46 -29.03 9.33
N GLY A 144 18.98 -27.86 9.78
CA GLY A 144 19.81 -26.64 9.87
C GLY A 144 20.01 -25.91 8.53
N ASP A 145 19.39 -26.38 7.46
CA ASP A 145 19.48 -25.79 6.12
C ASP A 145 18.40 -24.70 5.94
N TYR A 146 18.61 -23.54 6.57
CA TYR A 146 17.67 -22.43 6.50
C TYR A 146 17.56 -21.87 5.09
N ALA A 147 18.68 -21.73 4.38
CA ALA A 147 18.68 -21.17 3.03
C ALA A 147 17.95 -22.07 2.04
N GLY A 148 18.20 -23.38 2.05
CA GLY A 148 17.51 -24.33 1.18
C GLY A 148 16.01 -24.40 1.47
N GLY A 149 15.61 -24.36 2.74
CA GLY A 149 14.20 -24.32 3.10
C GLY A 149 13.49 -23.05 2.62
N LEU A 150 14.11 -21.88 2.79
CA LEU A 150 13.59 -20.61 2.28
C LEU A 150 13.50 -20.59 0.75
N ASP A 151 14.53 -21.09 0.08
CA ASP A 151 14.55 -21.15 -1.39
C ASP A 151 13.42 -22.03 -1.94
N ALA A 152 13.23 -23.23 -1.38
CA ALA A 152 12.16 -24.15 -1.74
C ALA A 152 10.76 -23.55 -1.46
N ALA A 153 10.60 -22.87 -0.32
CA ALA A 153 9.33 -22.21 0.02
C ALA A 153 9.02 -21.05 -0.93
N VAL A 154 10.02 -20.23 -1.26
CA VAL A 154 9.87 -19.13 -2.22
C VAL A 154 9.49 -19.66 -3.60
N ASP A 155 10.05 -20.78 -4.05
CA ASP A 155 9.66 -21.40 -5.32
C ASP A 155 8.20 -21.86 -5.33
N GLN A 156 7.73 -22.49 -4.24
CA GLN A 156 6.32 -22.90 -4.13
C GLN A 156 5.37 -21.70 -4.05
N LEU A 157 5.72 -20.65 -3.30
CA LEU A 157 4.95 -19.41 -3.24
C LEU A 157 4.88 -18.76 -4.62
N ALA A 158 6.03 -18.63 -5.29
CA ALA A 158 6.11 -18.05 -6.63
C ALA A 158 5.29 -18.83 -7.66
N ALA A 159 5.30 -20.17 -7.61
CA ALA A 159 4.50 -21.01 -8.50
C ALA A 159 2.99 -20.75 -8.33
N ARG A 160 2.50 -20.61 -7.10
CA ARG A 160 1.10 -20.31 -6.81
C ARG A 160 0.71 -18.90 -7.25
N ILE A 161 1.53 -17.89 -6.94
CA ILE A 161 1.31 -16.50 -7.36
C ILE A 161 1.32 -16.37 -8.89
N LYS A 162 2.19 -17.09 -9.60
CA LYS A 162 2.22 -17.09 -11.07
C LYS A 162 0.95 -17.64 -11.70
N GLY A 163 0.30 -18.61 -11.05
CA GLY A 163 -0.97 -19.19 -11.48
C GLY A 163 -2.18 -18.30 -11.23
N GLU A 164 -2.09 -17.28 -10.38
CA GLU A 164 -3.21 -16.40 -10.03
C GLU A 164 -3.45 -15.33 -11.12
N PRO A 165 -4.72 -15.08 -11.52
CA PRO A 165 -5.07 -14.03 -12.47
C PRO A 165 -5.07 -12.64 -11.78
N LEU A 166 -3.91 -12.20 -11.33
CA LEU A 166 -3.73 -10.88 -10.75
C LEU A 166 -3.68 -9.79 -11.83
N PRO A 167 -4.07 -8.53 -11.51
CA PRO A 167 -3.87 -7.41 -12.42
C PRO A 167 -2.42 -7.30 -12.86
N SER A 168 -2.21 -7.05 -14.15
CA SER A 168 -0.86 -6.91 -14.74
C SER A 168 -0.06 -5.80 -14.05
N VAL A 169 1.26 -5.97 -14.01
CA VAL A 169 2.18 -4.94 -13.52
C VAL A 169 2.18 -3.79 -14.53
N THR A 170 1.59 -2.66 -14.17
CA THR A 170 1.76 -1.45 -14.96
C THR A 170 3.13 -0.89 -14.62
N ARG A 171 4.10 -1.10 -15.52
CA ARG A 171 5.44 -0.53 -15.36
C ARG A 171 5.32 0.99 -15.37
N ALA A 172 5.65 1.63 -14.26
CA ALA A 172 5.69 3.09 -14.14
C ALA A 172 6.78 3.74 -15.03
N ASP A 173 7.54 2.93 -15.76
CA ASP A 173 8.73 3.38 -16.52
C ASP A 173 8.42 3.99 -17.89
N ASN A 174 7.17 4.03 -18.31
CA ASN A 174 6.78 4.71 -19.53
C ASN A 174 5.65 5.69 -19.26
N ALA A 175 5.97 6.85 -18.67
CA ALA A 175 5.22 8.07 -18.89
C ALA A 175 5.36 8.55 -20.34
N GLY A 176 5.42 7.60 -21.29
CA GLY A 176 5.21 7.77 -22.69
C GLY A 176 3.75 7.43 -22.95
N ILE A 177 3.02 8.39 -23.40
CA ILE A 177 1.64 8.32 -23.90
C ILE A 177 1.51 7.02 -24.72
N ASP A 178 0.92 5.97 -24.14
CA ASP A 178 0.50 4.79 -24.89
C ASP A 178 -0.77 5.17 -25.68
N PRO A 179 -0.72 5.22 -27.03
CA PRO A 179 -1.92 5.59 -27.81
C PRO A 179 -3.01 4.51 -27.81
N ARG A 180 -2.84 3.41 -27.05
CA ARG A 180 -3.76 2.26 -27.00
C ARG A 180 -4.18 1.82 -25.59
N GLY A 181 -3.70 2.49 -24.54
CA GLY A 181 -4.11 2.23 -23.15
C GLY A 181 -5.38 2.99 -22.83
N ASP A 182 -6.25 2.36 -22.13
CA ASP A 182 -7.56 2.76 -21.58
C ASP A 182 -7.86 4.26 -21.65
N GLY A 183 -8.72 4.57 -22.59
CA GLY A 183 -8.99 5.92 -23.00
C GLY A 183 -9.35 6.80 -21.81
N PHE A 184 -8.82 8.01 -21.88
CA PHE A 184 -9.28 9.20 -21.23
C PHE A 184 -10.73 9.00 -20.73
N GLN A 185 -10.86 8.75 -19.43
CA GLN A 185 -12.16 8.42 -18.86
C GLN A 185 -13.06 9.65 -18.99
N TRP A 186 -14.20 9.49 -19.60
CA TRP A 186 -15.17 10.58 -19.82
C TRP A 186 -15.48 11.35 -18.54
N TRP A 187 -15.30 10.72 -17.37
CA TRP A 187 -15.44 11.35 -16.07
C TRP A 187 -14.36 12.37 -15.75
N ASP A 188 -13.11 12.11 -16.11
CA ASP A 188 -12.00 13.04 -15.86
C ASP A 188 -12.15 14.31 -16.71
N LEU A 189 -12.58 14.14 -17.96
CA LEU A 189 -12.94 15.26 -18.82
C LEU A 189 -14.15 16.02 -18.28
N ALA A 190 -15.17 15.32 -17.82
CA ALA A 190 -16.36 15.94 -17.26
C ALA A 190 -16.05 16.75 -16.00
N ILE A 191 -15.23 16.20 -15.09
CA ILE A 191 -14.78 16.90 -13.87
C ILE A 191 -13.90 18.10 -14.24
N PHE A 192 -12.93 17.92 -15.14
CA PHE A 192 -12.07 19.01 -15.60
C PHE A 192 -12.87 20.14 -16.26
N LEU A 193 -13.80 19.83 -17.15
CA LEU A 193 -14.68 20.81 -17.77
C LEU A 193 -15.63 21.48 -16.77
N PHE A 194 -16.15 20.72 -15.81
CA PHE A 194 -17.04 21.25 -14.78
C PHE A 194 -16.35 22.28 -13.87
N VAL A 195 -15.06 22.13 -13.63
CA VAL A 195 -14.25 23.05 -12.81
C VAL A 195 -13.62 24.15 -13.68
N ALA A 196 -13.02 23.81 -14.82
CA ALA A 196 -12.26 24.74 -15.65
C ALA A 196 -13.17 25.76 -16.38
N VAL A 197 -14.35 25.31 -16.88
CA VAL A 197 -15.26 26.19 -17.64
C VAL A 197 -15.81 27.34 -16.78
N PRO A 198 -16.28 27.16 -15.52
CA PRO A 198 -16.71 28.29 -14.69
C PRO A 198 -15.57 29.25 -14.33
N VAL A 199 -14.38 28.72 -14.04
CA VAL A 199 -13.21 29.51 -13.65
C VAL A 199 -12.72 30.38 -14.82
N VAL A 200 -12.45 29.76 -15.97
CA VAL A 200 -11.97 30.45 -17.17
C VAL A 200 -13.06 31.37 -17.70
N GLY A 201 -14.32 30.92 -17.77
CA GLY A 201 -15.48 31.71 -18.20
C GLY A 201 -15.71 32.94 -17.31
N GLY A 202 -15.48 32.83 -16.01
CA GLY A 202 -15.55 33.94 -15.07
C GLY A 202 -14.50 35.04 -15.35
N VAL A 203 -13.26 34.62 -15.65
CA VAL A 203 -12.15 35.53 -15.99
C VAL A 203 -12.43 36.22 -17.34
N VAL A 204 -12.80 35.45 -18.35
CA VAL A 204 -13.09 35.99 -19.71
C VAL A 204 -14.25 36.97 -19.67
N LYS A 205 -15.31 36.70 -18.89
CA LYS A 205 -16.45 37.62 -18.70
C LYS A 205 -16.04 38.94 -18.04
N ARG A 206 -15.07 38.91 -17.13
CA ARG A 206 -14.58 40.11 -16.45
C ARG A 206 -13.83 41.04 -17.38
N ILE A 207 -13.17 40.49 -18.42
CA ILE A 207 -12.37 41.23 -19.39
C ILE A 207 -13.23 41.70 -20.57
N PHE A 208 -14.07 40.82 -21.12
CA PHE A 208 -14.79 41.06 -22.40
C PHE A 208 -16.30 41.35 -22.24
N GLY A 209 -16.80 41.40 -21.00
CA GLY A 209 -18.23 41.61 -20.73
C GLY A 209 -19.10 40.38 -20.93
N ARG A 210 -20.40 40.50 -20.60
CA ARG A 210 -21.35 39.36 -20.49
C ARG A 210 -21.68 38.68 -21.82
N GLY A 211 -21.82 39.43 -22.89
CA GLY A 211 -22.20 38.88 -24.20
C GLY A 211 -21.04 38.24 -24.94
N LEU A 212 -19.94 38.99 -25.12
CA LEU A 212 -18.76 38.49 -25.83
C LEU A 212 -18.06 37.39 -25.03
N GLY A 213 -18.01 37.48 -23.67
CA GLY A 213 -17.39 36.50 -22.82
C GLY A 213 -18.03 35.11 -22.90
N SER A 214 -19.38 35.02 -22.99
CA SER A 214 -20.06 33.73 -23.15
C SER A 214 -19.82 33.10 -24.53
N LEU A 215 -19.74 33.90 -25.56
CA LEU A 215 -19.49 33.46 -26.93
C LEU A 215 -18.06 32.95 -27.11
N LEU A 216 -17.08 33.65 -26.52
CA LEU A 216 -15.67 33.20 -26.49
C LEU A 216 -15.48 31.92 -25.69
N THR A 217 -16.13 31.79 -24.54
CA THR A 217 -16.05 30.60 -23.72
C THR A 217 -16.68 29.39 -24.42
N GLY A 218 -17.87 29.54 -25.01
CA GLY A 218 -18.53 28.49 -25.79
C GLY A 218 -17.71 28.06 -27.01
N GLY A 219 -17.14 29.05 -27.74
CA GLY A 219 -16.28 28.79 -28.89
C GLY A 219 -14.99 28.04 -28.52
N ALA A 220 -14.34 28.42 -27.41
CA ALA A 220 -13.14 27.76 -26.95
C ALA A 220 -13.40 26.29 -26.49
N VAL A 221 -14.49 26.05 -25.76
CA VAL A 221 -14.91 24.70 -25.37
C VAL A 221 -15.25 23.84 -26.58
N GLY A 222 -15.96 24.39 -27.57
CA GLY A 222 -16.27 23.71 -28.82
C GLY A 222 -15.03 23.35 -29.63
N ALA A 223 -14.04 24.25 -29.71
CA ALA A 223 -12.78 24.00 -30.40
C ALA A 223 -11.96 22.89 -29.72
N VAL A 224 -11.88 22.90 -28.39
CA VAL A 224 -11.22 21.83 -27.61
C VAL A 224 -11.95 20.50 -27.79
N ALA A 225 -13.27 20.48 -27.75
CA ALA A 225 -14.06 19.28 -27.98
C ALA A 225 -13.86 18.73 -29.41
N LEU A 226 -13.69 19.57 -30.41
CA LEU A 226 -13.41 19.15 -31.79
C LEU A 226 -12.02 18.48 -31.90
N LEU A 227 -11.01 19.05 -31.25
CA LEU A 227 -9.65 18.51 -31.27
C LEU A 227 -9.57 17.15 -30.56
N VAL A 228 -10.37 16.98 -29.50
CA VAL A 228 -10.33 15.72 -28.69
C VAL A 228 -11.17 14.61 -29.30
N THR A 229 -12.35 14.94 -29.86
CA THR A 229 -13.30 13.92 -30.31
C THR A 229 -13.37 13.73 -31.83
N SER A 230 -12.74 14.59 -32.59
CA SER A 230 -12.83 14.64 -34.09
C SER A 230 -14.28 14.63 -34.63
N SER A 231 -15.27 14.90 -33.76
CA SER A 231 -16.70 14.89 -34.09
C SER A 231 -17.26 16.31 -34.07
N MET A 232 -17.63 16.79 -35.23
CA MET A 232 -18.18 18.14 -35.38
C MET A 232 -19.52 18.32 -34.64
N VAL A 233 -20.33 17.26 -34.56
CA VAL A 233 -21.62 17.28 -33.84
C VAL A 233 -21.41 17.43 -32.34
N LEU A 234 -20.52 16.66 -31.76
CA LEU A 234 -20.17 16.73 -30.32
C LEU A 234 -19.55 18.08 -29.96
N ALA A 235 -18.70 18.64 -30.80
CA ALA A 235 -18.09 19.95 -30.60
C ALA A 235 -19.13 21.07 -30.56
N VAL A 236 -20.10 21.06 -31.46
CA VAL A 236 -21.18 22.05 -31.49
C VAL A 236 -22.08 21.92 -30.27
N VAL A 237 -22.46 20.70 -29.87
CA VAL A 237 -23.28 20.46 -28.68
C VAL A 237 -22.55 20.92 -27.42
N ALA A 238 -21.27 20.56 -27.25
CA ALA A 238 -20.48 20.98 -26.10
C ALA A 238 -20.31 22.51 -26.01
N GLY A 239 -20.08 23.16 -27.14
CA GLY A 239 -20.00 24.63 -27.23
C GLY A 239 -21.33 25.32 -26.86
N LEU A 240 -22.45 24.80 -27.32
CA LEU A 240 -23.78 25.33 -27.01
C LEU A 240 -24.13 25.13 -25.53
N VAL A 241 -23.83 23.95 -24.96
CA VAL A 241 -24.05 23.67 -23.53
C VAL A 241 -23.19 24.59 -22.65
N ALA A 242 -21.92 24.77 -22.98
CA ALA A 242 -21.04 25.68 -22.24
C ALA A 242 -21.49 27.14 -22.35
N MET A 243 -21.95 27.56 -23.50
CA MET A 243 -22.51 28.90 -23.72
C MET A 243 -23.80 29.12 -22.90
N LEU A 244 -24.72 28.16 -22.93
CA LEU A 244 -25.98 28.19 -22.18
C LEU A 244 -25.72 28.20 -20.66
N PHE A 245 -24.81 27.34 -20.18
CA PHE A 245 -24.42 27.28 -18.77
C PHE A 245 -23.83 28.63 -18.31
N THR A 246 -22.95 29.22 -19.10
CA THR A 246 -22.36 30.52 -18.76
C THR A 246 -23.37 31.65 -18.79
N LEU A 247 -24.39 31.57 -19.61
CA LEU A 247 -25.52 32.54 -19.68
C LEU A 247 -26.41 32.39 -18.43
N LEU A 248 -26.81 31.15 -18.09
CA LEU A 248 -27.66 30.84 -16.93
C LEU A 248 -26.99 31.16 -15.58
N ALA A 249 -25.69 30.83 -15.45
CA ALA A 249 -24.91 31.18 -14.27
C ALA A 249 -24.72 32.69 -14.03
N SER A 250 -25.19 33.52 -14.97
CA SER A 250 -25.14 34.99 -14.89
C SER A 250 -26.48 35.60 -14.49
N LEU A 251 -27.54 34.83 -14.26
CA LEU A 251 -28.80 35.36 -13.74
C LEU A 251 -28.58 35.76 -12.27
N PRO A 252 -28.98 36.96 -11.86
CA PRO A 252 -28.83 37.36 -10.46
C PRO A 252 -29.84 36.59 -9.61
N THR A 253 -29.39 35.53 -8.98
CA THR A 253 -30.10 34.96 -7.84
C THR A 253 -29.91 35.90 -6.68
N GLY A 254 -30.95 36.73 -6.42
CA GLY A 254 -31.03 37.56 -5.23
C GLY A 254 -31.05 36.70 -3.99
N GLY A 255 -29.97 36.73 -3.21
CA GLY A 255 -29.85 36.03 -1.95
C GLY A 255 -28.67 36.57 -1.17
N ARG A 256 -28.98 37.40 -0.18
CA ARG A 256 -28.07 37.85 0.87
C ARG A 256 -27.49 36.64 1.61
N GLY A 257 -26.17 36.63 1.84
CA GLY A 257 -25.51 35.65 2.67
C GLY A 257 -24.00 35.85 2.68
N SER A 258 -23.53 36.81 3.48
CA SER A 258 -22.18 36.89 3.96
C SER A 258 -21.85 35.63 4.76
N GLY A 259 -20.86 34.85 4.37
CA GLY A 259 -20.32 33.72 5.12
C GLY A 259 -18.90 33.45 4.64
N GLY A 260 -17.92 33.98 5.38
CA GLY A 260 -16.51 33.75 5.12
C GLY A 260 -16.16 32.27 5.34
N TRP A 261 -15.57 31.64 4.35
CA TRP A 261 -14.86 30.38 4.53
C TRP A 261 -13.38 30.70 4.76
N GLY A 262 -13.03 30.55 6.05
CA GLY A 262 -11.66 30.61 6.52
C GLY A 262 -10.86 29.46 5.96
N GLY A 263 -9.64 29.75 5.54
CA GLY A 263 -8.69 28.83 4.99
C GLY A 263 -8.30 27.75 5.98
N GLY A 264 -8.37 26.51 5.54
CA GLY A 264 -7.65 25.37 6.11
C GLY A 264 -6.56 24.98 5.13
N GLY A 265 -5.34 25.44 5.35
CA GLY A 265 -4.17 25.03 4.61
C GLY A 265 -3.81 23.59 4.96
N GLY A 266 -4.18 22.64 4.12
CA GLY A 266 -3.64 21.29 4.13
C GLY A 266 -2.33 21.29 3.35
N GLY A 267 -1.21 21.22 4.07
CA GLY A 267 0.10 21.10 3.46
C GLY A 267 0.23 19.78 2.72
N TRP A 268 0.41 19.84 1.44
CA TRP A 268 0.87 18.70 0.64
C TRP A 268 2.38 18.61 0.84
N SER A 269 2.82 17.70 1.70
CA SER A 269 4.23 17.33 1.77
C SER A 269 4.55 16.52 0.52
N SER A 270 5.13 17.18 -0.46
CA SER A 270 5.87 16.57 -1.54
C SER A 270 7.06 15.84 -0.91
N GLY A 271 6.95 14.53 -0.70
CA GLY A 271 8.06 13.67 -0.36
C GLY A 271 8.94 13.54 -1.58
N GLY A 272 10.08 14.24 -1.59
CA GLY A 272 11.11 14.06 -2.57
C GLY A 272 11.65 12.63 -2.47
N GLY A 273 11.46 11.83 -3.52
CA GLY A 273 12.13 10.55 -3.68
C GLY A 273 13.62 10.80 -3.90
N SER A 274 14.44 10.32 -2.97
CA SER A 274 15.86 10.13 -3.22
C SER A 274 16.02 8.87 -4.04
N ASP A 275 16.55 9.00 -5.25
CA ASP A 275 17.04 7.92 -6.10
C ASP A 275 18.19 7.17 -5.39
N GLY A 276 17.83 6.18 -4.60
CA GLY A 276 18.69 5.13 -4.13
C GLY A 276 17.88 3.87 -4.31
N GLY A 277 18.31 2.94 -5.19
CA GLY A 277 17.61 1.70 -5.52
C GLY A 277 17.43 0.78 -4.32
N GLY A 278 16.60 1.19 -3.36
CA GLY A 278 16.21 0.43 -2.19
C GLY A 278 14.79 -0.12 -2.39
N PHE A 279 14.56 -1.32 -1.89
CA PHE A 279 13.24 -1.92 -1.83
C PHE A 279 12.29 -1.04 -0.99
N SER A 280 11.07 -0.82 -1.49
CA SER A 280 10.01 -0.11 -0.77
C SER A 280 8.71 -0.88 -0.87
N SER A 281 7.91 -0.83 0.19
CA SER A 281 6.57 -1.40 0.18
C SER A 281 5.68 -0.73 -0.88
N GLY A 282 4.88 -1.53 -1.58
CA GLY A 282 3.81 -1.05 -2.47
C GLY A 282 2.66 -0.37 -1.74
N GLY A 283 2.58 -0.50 -0.41
CA GLY A 283 1.63 0.21 0.44
C GLY A 283 0.19 -0.29 0.43
N GLY A 284 -0.07 -1.51 -0.08
CA GLY A 284 -1.41 -2.04 -0.28
C GLY A 284 -1.81 -3.26 0.53
N GLY A 285 -0.89 -3.95 1.20
CA GLY A 285 -1.20 -5.17 1.92
C GLY A 285 -2.22 -4.96 3.05
N ASP A 286 -3.31 -5.71 3.01
CA ASP A 286 -4.30 -5.87 4.08
C ASP A 286 -4.20 -7.32 4.57
N PHE A 287 -3.57 -7.49 5.71
CA PHE A 287 -3.33 -8.79 6.31
C PHE A 287 -4.41 -9.10 7.34
N GLY A 288 -5.36 -9.93 6.94
CA GLY A 288 -6.52 -10.34 7.75
C GLY A 288 -6.27 -11.53 8.66
N GLY A 289 -5.03 -12.04 8.73
CA GLY A 289 -4.67 -13.24 9.47
C GLY A 289 -4.71 -14.52 8.65
N GLY A 290 -4.91 -14.43 7.33
CA GLY A 290 -4.76 -15.56 6.40
C GLY A 290 -3.33 -16.08 6.38
N GLY A 291 -3.16 -17.41 6.16
CA GLY A 291 -1.87 -18.07 6.16
C GLY A 291 -1.76 -19.18 7.21
N ALA A 292 -0.56 -19.62 7.53
CA ALA A 292 -0.32 -20.71 8.47
C ALA A 292 0.92 -20.51 9.32
N SER A 293 0.90 -21.11 10.50
CA SER A 293 2.08 -21.20 11.40
C SER A 293 2.58 -22.64 11.51
N GLY A 294 3.85 -22.79 11.83
CA GLY A 294 4.48 -24.06 12.09
C GLY A 294 5.69 -23.94 13.01
N ASP A 295 6.26 -25.09 13.34
CA ASP A 295 7.44 -25.25 14.17
C ASP A 295 8.36 -26.31 13.57
N TRP A 296 9.64 -26.36 14.01
CA TRP A 296 10.63 -27.36 13.57
C TRP A 296 11.57 -27.83 14.66
#